data_a56cd2ce404a0b37641742d87ef60279
#
_entry.id   a56cd2ce404a0b37641742d87ef60279
#
_cell.length_a   1.000
_cell.length_b   1.000
_cell.length_c   1.000
_cell.angle_alpha   90.00
_cell.angle_beta   90.00
_cell.angle_gamma   90.00
#
_symmetry.space_group_name_H-M   'P 1'
#
loop_
_entity.id
_entity.type
_entity.pdbx_description
1 polymer ?
#
loop_
_entity_poly.entity_id
_entity_poly.type
_entity_poly.pdbx_seq_one_letter_code
_entity_poly.pdbx_strand_id
1 'polypeptide(L)'
;MTSKLFDLMNMAQKVAVMLICALALVACGSDGDGNGDDGSSQPKNENKNPASGYDTNKTSLKAAQRTEFPHINKPSGNYYVIVHTVSGVGNQYTYAGKQYTYDADGINFCTIWDKDKKSQLCSCYQLHRSYGGSYNRVIGLNYPADEDLPMAYRIDDYMRGSGFQHGHILPQTERTFSYDANRQTNYLTNMQPQYPQFNGFDDKDNSHTGLWLLMENKVQKLARNLGASDTLFVCKGGTIQNDQVLMKIKSKMIVPKYFFMAVLKKSSSGTYHAFGFWTEHLSSYVPSNTDLKQYALSISELEKKTGMDFFCNLPDNIENEVEKKNSYSSLY
;
A
#
# COMPACT_ATOMS: atom_id res chain seq x y z
N MET A 1 -28.81 36.33 -37.90
CA MET A 1 -28.08 35.16 -38.44
C MET A 1 -27.17 34.47 -37.42
N THR A 2 -26.90 35.06 -36.27
CA THR A 2 -25.93 34.56 -35.22
C THR A 2 -26.52 33.55 -34.24
N SER A 3 -27.86 33.51 -34.02
CA SER A 3 -28.43 32.61 -33.01
C SER A 3 -28.54 31.14 -33.50
N LYS A 4 -28.86 30.94 -34.79
CA LYS A 4 -28.97 29.59 -35.36
C LYS A 4 -27.64 28.84 -35.48
N LEU A 5 -26.51 29.58 -35.59
CA LEU A 5 -25.18 28.98 -35.67
C LEU A 5 -24.72 28.48 -34.27
N PHE A 6 -25.13 29.19 -33.23
CA PHE A 6 -24.81 28.83 -31.84
C PHE A 6 -25.57 27.56 -31.39
N ASP A 7 -26.83 27.41 -31.84
CA ASP A 7 -27.63 26.22 -31.53
C ASP A 7 -27.15 24.97 -32.28
N LEU A 8 -26.61 25.12 -33.50
CA LEU A 8 -26.01 24.00 -34.25
C LEU A 8 -24.71 23.52 -33.65
N MET A 9 -23.86 24.41 -33.15
CA MET A 9 -22.62 24.04 -32.44
C MET A 9 -22.89 23.33 -31.13
N ASN A 10 -23.89 23.75 -30.36
CA ASN A 10 -24.29 23.07 -29.12
C ASN A 10 -24.91 21.69 -29.38
N MET A 11 -25.59 21.50 -30.49
CA MET A 11 -26.14 20.21 -30.88
C MET A 11 -25.08 19.23 -31.36
N ALA A 12 -24.05 19.69 -32.06
CA ALA A 12 -22.92 18.88 -32.50
C ALA A 12 -22.04 18.41 -31.27
N GLN A 13 -21.85 19.27 -30.27
CA GLN A 13 -21.16 18.88 -29.03
C GLN A 13 -21.95 17.87 -28.19
N LYS A 14 -23.29 17.98 -28.15
CA LYS A 14 -24.13 16.99 -27.42
C LYS A 14 -24.16 15.63 -28.11
N VAL A 15 -24.13 15.59 -29.46
CA VAL A 15 -24.05 14.33 -30.22
C VAL A 15 -22.69 13.68 -30.08
N ALA A 16 -21.58 14.44 -30.02
CA ALA A 16 -20.24 13.90 -29.79
C ALA A 16 -20.08 13.32 -28.39
N VAL A 17 -20.67 13.95 -27.35
CA VAL A 17 -20.66 13.42 -25.99
C VAL A 17 -21.53 12.16 -25.85
N MET A 18 -22.65 12.06 -26.55
CA MET A 18 -23.48 10.83 -26.55
C MET A 18 -22.83 9.66 -27.31
N LEU A 19 -22.04 9.90 -28.35
CA LEU A 19 -21.32 8.83 -29.05
C LEU A 19 -20.17 8.25 -28.23
N ILE A 20 -19.54 9.03 -27.35
CA ILE A 20 -18.45 8.57 -26.47
C ILE A 20 -19.00 7.75 -25.29
N CYS A 21 -20.23 8.02 -24.82
CA CYS A 21 -20.86 7.23 -23.77
C CYS A 21 -21.49 5.89 -24.24
N ALA A 22 -21.71 5.69 -25.54
CA ALA A 22 -22.33 4.48 -26.08
C ALA A 22 -21.34 3.33 -26.35
N LEU A 23 -20.02 3.56 -26.21
CA LEU A 23 -18.97 2.55 -26.43
C LEU A 23 -18.48 1.86 -25.14
N ALA A 24 -19.10 2.15 -23.98
CA ALA A 24 -18.67 1.59 -22.68
C ALA A 24 -19.57 0.48 -22.13
N LEU A 25 -20.55 -0.05 -22.88
CA LEU A 25 -21.53 -1.03 -22.39
C LEU A 25 -21.70 -2.25 -23.31
N VAL A 26 -20.60 -2.91 -23.70
CA VAL A 26 -20.68 -4.32 -24.17
C VAL A 26 -19.39 -5.05 -23.74
N ALA A 27 -19.41 -5.64 -22.59
CA ALA A 27 -18.56 -6.78 -22.25
C ALA A 27 -19.15 -7.51 -21.03
N CYS A 28 -20.19 -8.29 -21.27
CA CYS A 28 -20.55 -9.41 -20.42
C CYS A 28 -21.08 -10.51 -21.32
N GLY A 29 -20.43 -11.68 -21.28
CA GLY A 29 -21.11 -12.91 -21.68
C GLY A 29 -20.34 -13.82 -22.63
N SER A 30 -20.00 -14.95 -22.07
CA SER A 30 -19.97 -16.31 -22.59
C SER A 30 -18.73 -16.81 -23.32
N ASP A 31 -18.23 -17.91 -22.76
CA ASP A 31 -17.29 -18.86 -23.38
C ASP A 31 -17.77 -19.34 -24.74
N GLY A 32 -16.87 -19.33 -25.72
CA GLY A 32 -17.10 -19.90 -27.03
C GLY A 32 -15.82 -19.83 -27.85
N ASP A 33 -15.20 -20.98 -28.10
CA ASP A 33 -14.07 -21.16 -29.01
C ASP A 33 -14.37 -20.53 -30.38
N GLY A 34 -13.53 -19.61 -30.80
CA GLY A 34 -13.62 -19.00 -32.14
C GLY A 34 -12.37 -18.19 -32.44
N ASN A 35 -11.48 -18.79 -33.24
CA ASN A 35 -10.28 -18.19 -33.80
C ASN A 35 -10.68 -16.95 -34.65
N GLY A 36 -10.39 -15.75 -34.16
CA GLY A 36 -10.54 -14.49 -34.86
C GLY A 36 -9.50 -13.51 -34.32
N ASP A 37 -8.45 -13.30 -35.10
CA ASP A 37 -7.39 -12.31 -34.86
C ASP A 37 -8.00 -10.90 -34.94
N ASP A 38 -8.46 -10.37 -33.80
CA ASP A 38 -8.92 -9.00 -33.65
C ASP A 38 -7.81 -8.18 -32.93
N GLY A 39 -7.15 -7.33 -33.70
CA GLY A 39 -5.92 -6.60 -33.36
C GLY A 39 -6.02 -5.56 -32.23
N SER A 40 -6.81 -5.78 -31.19
CA SER A 40 -6.74 -5.05 -29.93
C SER A 40 -6.09 -5.92 -28.85
N SER A 41 -4.77 -6.09 -28.90
CA SER A 41 -4.04 -6.78 -27.82
C SER A 41 -4.15 -5.96 -26.54
N GLN A 42 -4.99 -6.41 -25.62
CA GLN A 42 -4.95 -5.94 -24.23
C GLN A 42 -3.51 -6.06 -23.72
N PRO A 43 -2.99 -5.11 -22.95
CA PRO A 43 -1.66 -5.22 -22.39
C PRO A 43 -1.53 -6.53 -21.61
N LYS A 44 -0.52 -7.33 -21.96
CA LYS A 44 -0.26 -8.62 -21.34
C LYS A 44 0.07 -8.43 -19.87
N ASN A 45 -0.41 -9.33 -19.01
CA ASN A 45 -0.06 -9.40 -17.61
C ASN A 45 -0.08 -10.88 -17.17
N GLU A 46 1.11 -11.51 -17.18
CA GLU A 46 1.27 -12.93 -16.94
C GLU A 46 1.30 -13.32 -15.46
N ASN A 47 1.76 -12.41 -14.59
CA ASN A 47 1.93 -12.66 -13.16
C ASN A 47 0.82 -12.03 -12.29
N LYS A 48 -0.20 -11.46 -12.91
CA LYS A 48 -1.34 -10.85 -12.21
C LYS A 48 -1.99 -11.80 -11.21
N ASN A 49 -2.28 -11.29 -10.03
CA ASN A 49 -3.04 -12.02 -9.02
C ASN A 49 -4.44 -12.41 -9.55
N PRO A 50 -4.91 -13.63 -9.29
CA PRO A 50 -6.29 -14.02 -9.60
C PRO A 50 -7.30 -13.18 -8.80
N ALA A 51 -8.54 -13.09 -9.30
CA ALA A 51 -9.59 -12.31 -8.65
C ALA A 51 -10.16 -12.99 -7.40
N SER A 52 -9.91 -14.27 -7.21
CA SER A 52 -10.47 -15.10 -6.14
C SER A 52 -9.51 -16.22 -5.74
N GLY A 53 -9.89 -17.00 -4.73
CA GLY A 53 -9.08 -18.14 -4.26
C GLY A 53 -8.21 -17.81 -3.06
N TYR A 54 -8.30 -16.59 -2.53
CA TYR A 54 -7.60 -16.20 -1.30
C TYR A 54 -8.43 -16.50 -0.06
N ASP A 55 -7.79 -16.95 1.02
CA ASP A 55 -8.36 -16.89 2.36
C ASP A 55 -8.43 -15.41 2.77
N THR A 56 -9.63 -14.87 3.00
CA THR A 56 -9.83 -13.45 3.31
C THR A 56 -11.14 -13.17 4.03
N ASN A 57 -11.21 -12.08 4.76
CA ASN A 57 -12.43 -11.58 5.40
C ASN A 57 -13.38 -10.84 4.43
N LYS A 58 -12.93 -10.48 3.23
CA LYS A 58 -13.69 -9.67 2.23
C LYS A 58 -13.57 -10.24 0.82
N THR A 59 -14.28 -11.33 0.54
CA THR A 59 -14.26 -11.99 -0.78
C THR A 59 -14.86 -11.15 -1.90
N SER A 60 -15.76 -10.21 -1.59
CA SER A 60 -16.39 -9.32 -2.58
C SER A 60 -15.45 -8.23 -3.11
N LEU A 61 -14.36 -7.93 -2.39
CA LEU A 61 -13.39 -6.93 -2.78
C LEU A 61 -12.19 -7.60 -3.46
N LYS A 62 -11.85 -7.13 -4.64
CA LYS A 62 -10.70 -7.64 -5.41
C LYS A 62 -9.37 -7.06 -4.88
N ALA A 63 -9.16 -7.12 -3.58
CA ALA A 63 -8.01 -6.51 -2.90
C ALA A 63 -6.67 -7.00 -3.48
N ALA A 64 -6.56 -8.29 -3.78
CA ALA A 64 -5.34 -8.87 -4.35
C ALA A 64 -5.04 -8.41 -5.78
N GLN A 65 -6.00 -7.81 -6.49
CA GLN A 65 -5.80 -7.24 -7.83
C GLN A 65 -5.41 -5.76 -7.82
N ARG A 66 -5.21 -5.17 -6.65
CA ARG A 66 -4.81 -3.77 -6.50
C ARG A 66 -3.31 -3.61 -6.80
N THR A 67 -2.93 -2.45 -7.33
CA THR A 67 -1.54 -2.18 -7.74
C THR A 67 -0.54 -2.32 -6.60
N GLU A 68 -0.90 -1.94 -5.38
CA GLU A 68 -0.04 -2.03 -4.19
C GLU A 68 0.10 -3.45 -3.63
N PHE A 69 -0.70 -4.40 -4.10
CA PHE A 69 -0.72 -5.76 -3.59
C PHE A 69 0.31 -6.62 -4.33
N PRO A 70 1.27 -7.26 -3.63
CA PRO A 70 2.29 -8.09 -4.27
C PRO A 70 1.71 -9.42 -4.76
N HIS A 71 2.45 -10.12 -5.60
CA HIS A 71 2.06 -11.45 -6.04
C HIS A 71 2.07 -12.45 -4.88
N ILE A 72 1.01 -13.23 -4.77
CA ILE A 72 0.90 -14.34 -3.83
C ILE A 72 0.92 -15.65 -4.61
N ASN A 73 2.05 -16.33 -4.58
CA ASN A 73 2.16 -17.70 -5.07
C ASN A 73 1.33 -18.62 -4.18
N LYS A 74 0.28 -19.23 -4.70
CA LYS A 74 -0.69 -20.08 -3.99
C LYS A 74 -1.66 -19.27 -3.11
N PRO A 75 -2.73 -18.71 -3.69
CA PRO A 75 -3.78 -17.96 -2.96
C PRO A 75 -4.37 -18.72 -1.77
N SER A 76 -4.52 -20.03 -1.85
CA SER A 76 -5.01 -20.92 -0.80
C SER A 76 -3.92 -21.50 0.11
N GLY A 77 -2.70 -20.91 0.09
CA GLY A 77 -1.57 -21.35 0.91
C GLY A 77 -1.66 -20.89 2.36
N ASN A 78 -0.49 -20.68 2.96
CA ASN A 78 -0.37 -20.27 4.37
C ASN A 78 -0.79 -18.84 4.65
N TYR A 79 -1.23 -18.07 3.66
CA TYR A 79 -1.57 -16.66 3.81
C TYR A 79 -3.06 -16.44 4.01
N TYR A 80 -3.38 -15.43 4.81
CA TYR A 80 -4.70 -14.85 4.98
C TYR A 80 -4.64 -13.37 4.62
N VAL A 81 -5.54 -12.93 3.75
CA VAL A 81 -5.61 -11.52 3.33
C VAL A 81 -6.61 -10.80 4.22
N ILE A 82 -6.12 -9.94 5.09
CA ILE A 82 -6.96 -9.09 5.92
C ILE A 82 -7.22 -7.79 5.15
N VAL A 83 -8.49 -7.48 4.91
CA VAL A 83 -8.91 -6.26 4.20
C VAL A 83 -9.65 -5.36 5.19
N HIS A 84 -9.01 -4.28 5.61
CA HIS A 84 -9.62 -3.26 6.45
C HIS A 84 -10.36 -2.24 5.59
N THR A 85 -11.60 -1.94 5.94
CA THR A 85 -12.44 -1.02 5.16
C THR A 85 -12.98 0.12 6.02
N VAL A 86 -13.13 1.28 5.40
CA VAL A 86 -13.81 2.46 5.95
C VAL A 86 -14.85 2.90 4.93
N SER A 87 -16.07 3.15 5.36
CA SER A 87 -17.19 3.49 4.47
C SER A 87 -17.78 4.87 4.76
N GLY A 88 -18.61 5.35 3.86
CA GLY A 88 -19.34 6.61 4.01
C GLY A 88 -18.41 7.83 4.12
N VAL A 89 -18.77 8.74 4.99
CA VAL A 89 -17.99 9.98 5.25
C VAL A 89 -16.58 9.72 5.76
N GLY A 90 -16.33 8.58 6.38
CA GLY A 90 -15.01 8.18 6.87
C GLY A 90 -14.00 7.89 5.77
N ASN A 91 -14.46 7.70 4.52
CA ASN A 91 -13.63 7.47 3.33
C ASN A 91 -13.50 8.72 2.45
N GLN A 92 -13.88 9.89 2.96
CA GLN A 92 -13.86 11.13 2.21
C GLN A 92 -12.92 12.14 2.83
N TYR A 93 -12.36 13.02 1.99
CA TYR A 93 -11.58 14.17 2.42
C TYR A 93 -11.88 15.40 1.56
N THR A 94 -11.60 16.58 2.09
CA THR A 94 -11.77 17.84 1.37
C THR A 94 -10.41 18.39 0.98
N TYR A 95 -10.23 18.73 -0.29
CA TYR A 95 -9.05 19.43 -0.78
C TYR A 95 -9.46 20.58 -1.72
N ALA A 96 -8.92 21.78 -1.46
CA ALA A 96 -9.25 23.01 -2.21
C ALA A 96 -10.77 23.24 -2.36
N GLY A 97 -11.54 22.96 -1.31
CA GLY A 97 -13.00 23.12 -1.29
C GLY A 97 -13.79 22.05 -2.03
N LYS A 98 -13.12 21.00 -2.56
CA LYS A 98 -13.77 19.87 -3.23
C LYS A 98 -13.69 18.60 -2.39
N GLN A 99 -14.74 17.80 -2.44
CA GLN A 99 -14.79 16.47 -1.84
C GLN A 99 -14.11 15.43 -2.75
N TYR A 100 -13.32 14.57 -2.16
CA TYR A 100 -12.67 13.44 -2.80
C TYR A 100 -12.92 12.18 -1.99
N THR A 101 -12.93 11.04 -2.68
CA THR A 101 -12.97 9.73 -2.04
C THR A 101 -11.55 9.18 -1.95
N TYR A 102 -11.17 8.70 -0.75
CA TYR A 102 -9.84 8.12 -0.51
C TYR A 102 -9.62 6.86 -1.32
N ASP A 103 -10.64 6.01 -1.34
CA ASP A 103 -10.63 4.74 -2.06
C ASP A 103 -12.07 4.40 -2.47
N ALA A 104 -12.31 4.11 -3.75
CA ALA A 104 -13.65 3.85 -4.27
C ALA A 104 -14.27 2.59 -3.66
N ASP A 105 -13.44 1.59 -3.33
CA ASP A 105 -13.88 0.33 -2.70
C ASP A 105 -13.99 0.46 -1.16
N GLY A 106 -13.60 1.60 -0.60
CA GLY A 106 -13.54 1.84 0.83
C GLY A 106 -12.42 1.09 1.55
N ILE A 107 -11.41 0.61 0.82
CA ILE A 107 -10.28 -0.11 1.41
C ILE A 107 -9.34 0.90 2.10
N ASN A 108 -9.15 0.72 3.40
CA ASN A 108 -8.19 1.48 4.19
C ASN A 108 -6.76 0.95 3.96
N PHE A 109 -6.57 -0.34 4.15
CA PHE A 109 -5.34 -1.07 3.82
C PHE A 109 -5.60 -2.57 3.84
N CYS A 110 -4.66 -3.33 3.27
CA CYS A 110 -4.66 -4.78 3.34
C CYS A 110 -3.41 -5.25 4.07
N THR A 111 -3.53 -6.32 4.85
CA THR A 111 -2.40 -7.01 5.47
C THR A 111 -2.36 -8.45 4.95
N ILE A 112 -1.20 -8.90 4.48
CA ILE A 112 -0.95 -10.30 4.16
C ILE A 112 -0.37 -10.96 5.40
N TRP A 113 -1.11 -11.90 5.96
CA TRP A 113 -0.79 -12.57 7.22
C TRP A 113 -0.38 -14.03 6.96
N ASP A 114 0.80 -14.42 7.45
CA ASP A 114 1.24 -15.81 7.46
C ASP A 114 0.59 -16.55 8.65
N LYS A 115 -0.29 -17.51 8.34
CA LYS A 115 -1.09 -18.24 9.34
C LYS A 115 -0.24 -19.10 10.26
N ASP A 116 0.84 -19.69 9.76
CA ASP A 116 1.72 -20.57 10.52
C ASP A 116 2.70 -19.79 11.38
N LYS A 117 3.27 -18.73 10.82
CA LYS A 117 4.22 -17.85 11.52
C LYS A 117 3.53 -16.88 12.46
N LYS A 118 2.21 -16.70 12.29
CA LYS A 118 1.39 -15.71 13.01
C LYS A 118 2.03 -14.32 13.00
N SER A 119 2.42 -13.90 11.80
CA SER A 119 3.11 -12.63 11.57
C SER A 119 2.72 -12.07 10.20
N GLN A 120 2.68 -10.75 10.10
CA GLN A 120 2.41 -10.14 8.80
C GLN A 120 3.63 -10.28 7.88
N LEU A 121 3.35 -10.53 6.59
CA LEU A 121 4.33 -10.45 5.53
C LEU A 121 4.53 -9.00 5.09
N CYS A 122 3.42 -8.28 4.91
CA CYS A 122 3.40 -6.86 4.57
C CYS A 122 2.02 -6.23 4.82
N SER A 123 2.00 -4.90 4.85
CA SER A 123 0.79 -4.08 4.71
C SER A 123 0.84 -3.31 3.39
N CYS A 124 -0.28 -3.29 2.67
CA CYS A 124 -0.43 -2.70 1.34
C CYS A 124 -1.51 -1.62 1.37
N TYR A 125 -1.22 -0.43 0.85
CA TYR A 125 -2.15 0.69 0.92
C TYR A 125 -1.82 1.79 -0.10
N GLN A 126 -2.76 2.71 -0.26
CA GLN A 126 -2.60 3.88 -1.11
C GLN A 126 -2.47 5.16 -0.28
N LEU A 127 -1.73 6.12 -0.81
CA LEU A 127 -1.66 7.48 -0.32
C LEU A 127 -2.01 8.46 -1.44
N HIS A 128 -2.76 9.50 -1.07
CA HIS A 128 -3.11 10.62 -1.91
C HIS A 128 -2.63 11.92 -1.26
N ARG A 129 -2.68 13.04 -1.97
CA ARG A 129 -2.18 14.33 -1.47
C ARG A 129 -2.69 14.72 -0.09
N SER A 130 -3.91 14.35 0.25
CA SER A 130 -4.55 14.68 1.53
C SER A 130 -4.79 13.46 2.42
N TYR A 131 -3.82 12.55 2.49
CA TYR A 131 -3.90 11.37 3.35
C TYR A 131 -4.00 11.70 4.85
N GLY A 132 -3.51 12.86 5.28
CA GLY A 132 -3.70 13.40 6.61
C GLY A 132 -4.98 14.24 6.65
N GLY A 133 -5.84 13.94 7.60
CA GLY A 133 -7.05 14.70 7.90
C GLY A 133 -6.90 15.57 9.14
N SER A 134 -8.03 16.01 9.66
CA SER A 134 -8.13 16.83 10.87
C SER A 134 -8.28 16.03 12.17
N TYR A 135 -8.39 14.70 12.08
CA TYR A 135 -8.51 13.86 13.25
C TYR A 135 -7.19 13.74 14.01
N ASN A 136 -7.25 13.88 15.32
CA ASN A 136 -6.13 13.53 16.17
C ASN A 136 -5.86 12.03 16.13
N ARG A 137 -4.61 11.65 16.38
CA ARG A 137 -4.26 10.23 16.54
C ARG A 137 -5.09 9.62 17.66
N VAL A 138 -5.66 8.45 17.40
CA VAL A 138 -6.34 7.66 18.43
C VAL A 138 -5.29 7.14 19.42
N ILE A 139 -5.43 7.48 20.68
CA ILE A 139 -4.52 7.09 21.77
C ILE A 139 -5.23 6.15 22.73
N GLY A 140 -4.46 5.38 23.51
CA GLY A 140 -4.99 4.48 24.55
C GLY A 140 -5.56 3.15 24.04
N LEU A 141 -5.48 2.88 22.74
CA LEU A 141 -5.85 1.60 22.17
C LEU A 141 -4.70 0.59 22.37
N ASN A 142 -4.60 -0.02 23.40
CA ASN A 142 -3.60 -1.05 23.80
C ASN A 142 -3.29 -2.15 22.73
N TYR A 143 -3.16 -1.80 21.45
CA TYR A 143 -2.88 -2.69 20.31
C TYR A 143 -3.79 -3.93 20.31
N PRO A 144 -5.09 -3.75 20.09
CA PRO A 144 -6.06 -4.84 20.19
C PRO A 144 -5.79 -5.92 19.13
N ALA A 145 -6.21 -7.15 19.45
CA ALA A 145 -6.28 -8.20 18.45
C ALA A 145 -7.20 -7.74 17.29
N ASP A 146 -6.79 -8.06 16.07
CA ASP A 146 -7.55 -7.72 14.87
C ASP A 146 -8.82 -8.58 14.80
N GLU A 147 -9.97 -7.94 14.76
CA GLU A 147 -11.26 -8.61 14.66
C GLU A 147 -11.51 -9.25 13.30
N ASP A 148 -10.88 -8.72 12.23
CA ASP A 148 -10.94 -9.21 10.86
C ASP A 148 -10.06 -10.46 10.63
N LEU A 149 -9.17 -10.82 11.58
CA LEU A 149 -8.37 -12.04 11.53
C LEU A 149 -9.05 -13.16 12.33
N PRO A 150 -9.28 -14.36 11.76
CA PRO A 150 -9.81 -15.51 12.49
C PRO A 150 -8.99 -15.83 13.75
N MET A 151 -9.68 -16.16 14.84
CA MET A 151 -9.05 -16.38 16.15
C MET A 151 -7.92 -17.43 16.13
N ALA A 152 -8.05 -18.46 15.30
CA ALA A 152 -7.04 -19.51 15.17
C ALA A 152 -5.68 -19.01 14.67
N TYR A 153 -5.66 -17.91 13.93
CA TYR A 153 -4.45 -17.33 13.34
C TYR A 153 -3.87 -16.17 14.16
N ARG A 154 -4.57 -15.72 15.22
CA ARG A 154 -4.12 -14.61 16.09
C ARG A 154 -2.91 -15.01 16.92
N ILE A 155 -2.17 -13.99 17.31
CA ILE A 155 -1.04 -14.09 18.26
C ILE A 155 -1.30 -13.11 19.40
N ASP A 156 -0.82 -13.45 20.61
CA ASP A 156 -0.86 -12.54 21.74
C ASP A 156 0.20 -11.44 21.59
N ASP A 157 -0.03 -10.32 22.27
CA ASP A 157 0.94 -9.24 22.35
C ASP A 157 2.11 -9.63 23.25
N TYR A 158 3.22 -10.07 22.63
CA TYR A 158 4.47 -10.38 23.34
C TYR A 158 5.47 -9.21 23.35
N MET A 159 5.15 -8.07 22.74
CA MET A 159 6.06 -6.91 22.70
C MET A 159 6.16 -6.19 24.04
N ARG A 160 5.10 -6.19 24.84
CA ARG A 160 5.10 -5.54 26.16
C ARG A 160 6.20 -6.10 27.06
N GLY A 161 7.07 -5.22 27.52
CA GLY A 161 8.19 -5.59 28.42
C GLY A 161 9.31 -6.38 27.73
N SER A 162 9.29 -6.51 26.41
CA SER A 162 10.31 -7.24 25.65
C SER A 162 11.55 -6.42 25.31
N GLY A 163 11.49 -5.11 25.45
CA GLY A 163 12.50 -4.16 24.96
C GLY A 163 12.24 -3.69 23.53
N PHE A 164 11.26 -4.26 22.81
CA PHE A 164 10.81 -3.79 21.50
C PHE A 164 9.56 -2.93 21.63
N GLN A 165 9.42 -1.98 20.72
CA GLN A 165 8.21 -1.17 20.53
C GLN A 165 7.25 -1.85 19.55
N HIS A 166 5.97 -1.48 19.64
CA HIS A 166 4.94 -1.78 18.64
C HIS A 166 5.18 -0.92 17.39
N GLY A 167 6.01 -1.41 16.49
CA GLY A 167 6.33 -0.70 15.26
C GLY A 167 5.18 -0.80 14.27
N HIS A 168 4.53 0.33 13.97
CA HIS A 168 3.51 0.40 12.95
C HIS A 168 4.11 0.11 11.57
N ILE A 169 3.45 -0.73 10.78
CA ILE A 169 3.82 -0.89 9.38
C ILE A 169 3.08 0.14 8.55
N LEU A 170 1.77 0.26 8.64
CA LEU A 170 1.07 1.46 8.18
C LEU A 170 1.07 2.49 9.31
N PRO A 171 1.74 3.67 9.16
CA PRO A 171 1.80 4.67 10.22
C PRO A 171 0.43 5.25 10.54
N GLN A 172 0.15 5.42 11.81
CA GLN A 172 -1.09 6.05 12.28
C GLN A 172 -1.30 7.45 11.69
N THR A 173 -0.21 8.21 11.49
CA THR A 173 -0.23 9.56 10.91
C THR A 173 -0.71 9.60 9.46
N GLU A 174 -0.69 8.49 8.76
CA GLU A 174 -1.18 8.37 7.39
C GLU A 174 -2.68 8.06 7.30
N ARG A 175 -3.37 7.95 8.42
CA ARG A 175 -4.80 7.62 8.50
C ARG A 175 -5.58 8.54 9.43
N THR A 176 -5.23 9.83 9.45
CA THR A 176 -5.91 10.84 10.27
C THR A 176 -7.09 11.51 9.56
N PHE A 177 -7.58 10.95 8.47
CA PHE A 177 -8.77 11.42 7.76
C PHE A 177 -10.09 10.93 8.37
N SER A 178 -10.08 9.85 9.14
CA SER A 178 -11.23 9.40 9.93
C SER A 178 -10.80 8.65 11.19
N TYR A 179 -11.70 8.58 12.18
CA TYR A 179 -11.49 7.83 13.41
C TYR A 179 -11.25 6.35 13.13
N ASP A 180 -12.12 5.72 12.32
CA ASP A 180 -12.04 4.29 12.05
C ASP A 180 -10.80 3.93 11.24
N ALA A 181 -10.43 4.74 10.25
CA ALA A 181 -9.20 4.54 9.50
C ALA A 181 -7.97 4.58 10.41
N ASN A 182 -7.93 5.53 11.35
CA ASN A 182 -6.85 5.68 12.30
C ASN A 182 -6.84 4.55 13.34
N ARG A 183 -8.00 4.19 13.91
CA ARG A 183 -8.15 3.10 14.87
C ARG A 183 -7.61 1.77 14.34
N GLN A 184 -7.95 1.43 13.10
CA GLN A 184 -7.54 0.18 12.45
C GLN A 184 -6.01 0.05 12.35
N THR A 185 -5.28 1.16 12.25
CA THR A 185 -3.80 1.09 12.23
C THR A 185 -3.20 0.57 13.54
N ASN A 186 -3.96 0.58 14.63
CA ASN A 186 -3.50 0.09 15.95
C ASN A 186 -3.76 -1.40 16.16
N TYR A 187 -4.37 -2.12 15.22
CA TYR A 187 -4.49 -3.57 15.33
C TYR A 187 -3.10 -4.25 15.39
N LEU A 188 -3.01 -5.29 16.21
CA LEU A 188 -1.76 -6.05 16.38
C LEU A 188 -1.24 -6.63 15.06
N THR A 189 -2.12 -6.87 14.09
CA THR A 189 -1.77 -7.32 12.74
C THR A 189 -1.00 -6.28 11.92
N ASN A 190 -1.09 -5.00 12.28
CA ASN A 190 -0.30 -3.92 11.68
C ASN A 190 0.99 -3.62 12.45
N MET A 191 1.33 -4.43 13.45
CA MET A 191 2.50 -4.23 14.30
C MET A 191 3.58 -5.28 14.02
N GLN A 192 4.84 -4.84 14.02
CA GLN A 192 5.99 -5.73 14.12
C GLN A 192 6.94 -5.22 15.21
N PRO A 193 7.61 -6.10 15.95
CA PRO A 193 8.55 -5.66 16.97
C PRO A 193 9.68 -4.85 16.35
N GLN A 194 9.90 -3.64 16.85
CA GLN A 194 10.98 -2.75 16.42
C GLN A 194 11.80 -2.27 17.61
N TYR A 195 13.11 -2.16 17.44
CA TYR A 195 13.95 -1.47 18.42
C TYR A 195 13.47 -0.02 18.57
N PRO A 196 13.44 0.55 19.79
CA PRO A 196 13.13 1.97 19.99
C PRO A 196 13.97 2.89 19.10
N GLN A 197 15.25 2.56 18.95
CA GLN A 197 16.20 3.29 18.13
C GLN A 197 15.94 3.21 16.63
N PHE A 198 15.22 2.20 16.18
CA PHE A 198 14.81 2.05 14.78
C PHE A 198 13.50 2.78 14.50
N ASN A 199 12.53 2.62 15.41
CA ASN A 199 11.17 3.12 15.27
C ASN A 199 10.99 4.59 15.67
N GLY A 200 11.77 5.08 16.65
CA GLY A 200 11.47 6.27 17.41
C GLY A 200 12.35 7.50 17.15
N PHE A 201 12.00 8.54 17.88
CA PHE A 201 12.74 9.79 17.98
C PHE A 201 13.68 9.77 19.19
N ASP A 202 14.81 10.47 19.07
CA ASP A 202 15.55 10.96 20.24
C ASP A 202 15.10 12.41 20.52
N ASP A 203 14.22 12.58 21.51
CA ASP A 203 13.63 13.90 21.85
C ASP A 203 14.61 14.87 22.54
N LYS A 204 15.84 14.43 22.85
CA LYS A 204 16.73 15.24 23.68
C LYS A 204 17.33 16.43 22.94
N ASP A 205 17.77 16.21 21.70
CA ASP A 205 18.45 17.25 20.91
C ASP A 205 18.05 17.30 19.43
N ASN A 206 17.16 16.43 18.98
CA ASN A 206 16.73 16.27 17.59
C ASN A 206 17.87 15.95 16.59
N SER A 207 19.04 15.61 17.06
CA SER A 207 20.19 15.28 16.20
C SER A 207 20.16 13.85 15.69
N HIS A 208 19.44 12.97 16.39
CA HIS A 208 19.30 11.57 16.08
C HIS A 208 17.83 11.15 15.96
N THR A 209 17.58 10.08 15.21
CA THR A 209 16.21 9.57 15.02
C THR A 209 16.22 8.11 14.57
N GLY A 210 15.05 7.48 14.60
CA GLY A 210 14.86 6.15 14.04
C GLY A 210 14.94 6.13 12.53
N LEU A 211 15.68 5.18 11.97
CA LEU A 211 15.80 5.07 10.50
C LEU A 211 14.46 4.78 9.83
N TRP A 212 13.60 3.96 10.45
CA TRP A 212 12.26 3.67 9.95
C TRP A 212 11.40 4.93 9.87
N LEU A 213 11.41 5.73 10.93
CA LEU A 213 10.69 7.02 10.96
C LEU A 213 11.19 7.99 9.88
N LEU A 214 12.50 8.04 9.61
CA LEU A 214 13.05 8.88 8.51
C LEU A 214 12.50 8.43 7.14
N MET A 215 12.45 7.12 6.89
CA MET A 215 11.90 6.56 5.66
C MET A 215 10.41 6.86 5.52
N GLU A 216 9.63 6.69 6.60
CA GLU A 216 8.21 7.05 6.62
C GLU A 216 7.98 8.54 6.35
N ASN A 217 8.72 9.42 7.02
CA ASN A 217 8.65 10.86 6.81
C ASN A 217 8.97 11.25 5.36
N LYS A 218 9.88 10.51 4.71
CA LYS A 218 10.23 10.73 3.31
C LYS A 218 9.08 10.36 2.39
N VAL A 219 8.45 9.18 2.59
CA VAL A 219 7.26 8.74 1.83
C VAL A 219 6.09 9.69 2.05
N GLN A 220 5.86 10.12 3.30
CA GLN A 220 4.82 11.10 3.64
C GLN A 220 5.05 12.46 2.97
N LYS A 221 6.30 12.92 2.89
CA LYS A 221 6.64 14.15 2.17
C LYS A 221 6.33 14.01 0.68
N LEU A 222 6.62 12.86 0.08
CA LEU A 222 6.24 12.57 -1.31
C LEU A 222 4.73 12.61 -1.49
N ALA A 223 3.98 11.95 -0.60
CA ALA A 223 2.52 11.93 -0.65
C ALA A 223 1.90 13.34 -0.55
N ARG A 224 2.41 14.20 0.33
CA ARG A 224 1.95 15.60 0.45
C ARG A 224 2.19 16.43 -0.81
N ASN A 225 3.17 16.08 -1.61
CA ASN A 225 3.54 16.78 -2.84
C ASN A 225 2.91 16.19 -4.11
N LEU A 226 2.02 15.20 -3.98
CA LEU A 226 1.30 14.61 -5.11
C LEU A 226 0.40 15.63 -5.79
N GLY A 227 0.17 15.47 -7.09
CA GLY A 227 -0.92 16.14 -7.79
C GLY A 227 -2.29 15.66 -7.28
N ALA A 228 -3.35 16.40 -7.56
CA ALA A 228 -4.70 16.10 -7.05
C ALA A 228 -5.21 14.71 -7.44
N SER A 229 -4.78 14.19 -8.58
CA SER A 229 -5.17 12.87 -9.11
C SER A 229 -4.01 11.88 -9.18
N ASP A 230 -2.87 12.20 -8.56
CA ASP A 230 -1.77 11.27 -8.42
C ASP A 230 -2.05 10.29 -7.27
N THR A 231 -1.52 9.08 -7.39
CA THR A 231 -1.61 8.05 -6.34
C THR A 231 -0.22 7.51 -6.02
N LEU A 232 0.04 7.29 -4.75
CA LEU A 232 1.21 6.57 -4.27
C LEU A 232 0.74 5.21 -3.74
N PHE A 233 1.26 4.15 -4.33
CA PHE A 233 1.03 2.77 -3.92
C PHE A 233 2.20 2.32 -3.05
N VAL A 234 1.90 1.75 -1.89
CA VAL A 234 2.90 1.37 -0.90
C VAL A 234 2.65 -0.07 -0.44
N CYS A 235 3.70 -0.88 -0.48
CA CYS A 235 3.76 -2.19 0.16
C CYS A 235 4.99 -2.25 1.05
N LYS A 236 4.82 -2.49 2.35
CA LYS A 236 5.95 -2.50 3.29
C LYS A 236 5.77 -3.48 4.43
N GLY A 237 6.88 -3.88 5.05
CA GLY A 237 6.90 -4.81 6.16
C GLY A 237 8.30 -5.12 6.65
N GLY A 238 8.36 -5.97 7.67
CA GLY A 238 9.59 -6.61 8.14
C GLY A 238 9.65 -8.06 7.69
N THR A 239 10.84 -8.56 7.45
CA THR A 239 11.07 -9.91 6.95
C THR A 239 10.69 -10.99 7.96
N ILE A 240 10.05 -12.06 7.47
CA ILE A 240 9.63 -13.20 8.29
C ILE A 240 10.16 -14.55 7.78
N GLN A 241 11.03 -14.54 6.77
CA GLN A 241 11.68 -15.77 6.29
C GLN A 241 12.73 -16.25 7.31
N ASN A 242 12.98 -17.55 7.40
CA ASN A 242 13.75 -18.14 8.48
C ASN A 242 15.16 -17.56 8.65
N ASP A 243 15.86 -17.29 7.55
CA ASP A 243 17.22 -16.70 7.52
C ASP A 243 17.24 -15.17 7.70
N GLN A 244 16.05 -14.56 7.64
CA GLN A 244 15.85 -13.12 7.78
C GLN A 244 15.08 -12.75 9.08
N VAL A 245 15.06 -13.63 10.05
CA VAL A 245 14.52 -13.41 11.38
C VAL A 245 15.67 -13.08 12.34
N LEU A 246 15.57 -11.98 13.06
CA LEU A 246 16.56 -11.60 14.06
C LEU A 246 16.48 -12.51 15.30
N MET A 247 15.26 -12.68 15.80
CA MET A 247 14.94 -13.53 16.94
C MET A 247 13.43 -13.74 17.07
N LYS A 248 13.02 -14.52 18.07
CA LYS A 248 11.60 -14.63 18.46
C LYS A 248 11.41 -14.25 19.92
N ILE A 249 10.51 -13.33 20.21
CA ILE A 249 10.09 -13.00 21.57
C ILE A 249 9.31 -14.19 22.14
N LYS A 250 9.73 -14.69 23.31
CA LYS A 250 9.15 -15.88 23.98
C LYS A 250 9.01 -17.09 23.05
N SER A 251 9.91 -17.25 22.09
CA SER A 251 9.91 -18.29 21.05
C SER A 251 8.66 -18.30 20.14
N LYS A 252 7.86 -17.24 20.15
CA LYS A 252 6.58 -17.13 19.43
C LYS A 252 6.55 -15.99 18.40
N MET A 253 6.71 -14.74 18.86
CA MET A 253 6.57 -13.57 18.00
C MET A 253 7.87 -13.26 17.28
N ILE A 254 7.82 -13.21 15.95
CA ILE A 254 8.98 -12.92 15.09
C ILE A 254 9.40 -11.47 15.26
N VAL A 255 10.70 -11.25 15.44
CA VAL A 255 11.36 -9.95 15.29
C VAL A 255 12.08 -9.96 13.94
N PRO A 256 11.69 -9.10 12.99
CA PRO A 256 12.33 -9.04 11.68
C PRO A 256 13.80 -8.64 11.78
N LYS A 257 14.64 -9.23 10.89
CA LYS A 257 16.04 -8.82 10.75
C LYS A 257 16.19 -7.64 9.80
N TYR A 258 15.31 -7.56 8.80
CA TYR A 258 15.28 -6.48 7.81
C TYR A 258 13.88 -5.88 7.70
N PHE A 259 13.82 -4.63 7.26
CA PHE A 259 12.58 -3.95 6.92
C PHE A 259 12.66 -3.40 5.50
N PHE A 260 11.52 -3.35 4.82
CA PHE A 260 11.42 -2.90 3.44
C PHE A 260 10.20 -2.01 3.20
N MET A 261 10.30 -1.18 2.16
CA MET A 261 9.17 -0.46 1.56
C MET A 261 9.30 -0.53 0.05
N ALA A 262 8.26 -0.96 -0.65
CA ALA A 262 8.09 -0.79 -2.10
C ALA A 262 7.14 0.37 -2.33
N VAL A 263 7.55 1.37 -3.12
CA VAL A 263 6.83 2.61 -3.34
C VAL A 263 6.72 2.87 -4.84
N LEU A 264 5.49 3.01 -5.34
CA LEU A 264 5.17 3.32 -6.73
C LEU A 264 4.30 4.57 -6.79
N LYS A 265 4.74 5.58 -7.51
CA LYS A 265 3.94 6.75 -7.86
C LYS A 265 3.34 6.57 -9.24
N LYS A 266 2.01 6.75 -9.35
CA LYS A 266 1.30 6.94 -10.61
C LYS A 266 0.86 8.40 -10.70
N SER A 267 1.30 9.11 -11.73
CA SER A 267 0.82 10.47 -12.00
C SER A 267 -0.50 10.44 -12.77
N SER A 268 -1.24 11.55 -12.73
CA SER A 268 -2.45 11.75 -13.53
C SER A 268 -2.23 11.65 -15.04
N SER A 269 -0.99 11.87 -15.51
CA SER A 269 -0.56 11.68 -16.90
C SER A 269 -0.35 10.20 -17.29
N GLY A 270 -0.48 9.26 -16.35
CA GLY A 270 -0.22 7.84 -16.57
C GLY A 270 1.25 7.45 -16.48
N THR A 271 2.14 8.35 -16.02
CA THR A 271 3.56 8.05 -15.82
C THR A 271 3.77 7.36 -14.48
N TYR A 272 4.65 6.35 -14.45
CA TYR A 272 4.98 5.57 -13.27
C TYR A 272 6.44 5.78 -12.87
N HIS A 273 6.69 5.88 -11.56
CA HIS A 273 8.02 5.96 -10.95
C HIS A 273 8.03 5.10 -9.69
N ALA A 274 9.02 4.22 -9.55
CA ALA A 274 9.12 3.36 -8.37
C ALA A 274 10.53 3.35 -7.77
N PHE A 275 10.59 3.06 -6.49
CA PHE A 275 11.82 2.73 -5.75
C PHE A 275 11.47 1.84 -4.56
N GLY A 276 12.46 1.14 -4.04
CA GLY A 276 12.40 0.40 -2.79
C GLY A 276 13.28 1.02 -1.72
N PHE A 277 12.95 0.80 -0.45
CA PHE A 277 13.87 0.89 0.67
C PHE A 277 14.14 -0.50 1.23
N TRP A 278 15.39 -0.73 1.59
CA TRP A 278 15.82 -1.93 2.31
C TRP A 278 16.82 -1.56 3.40
N THR A 279 16.59 -2.03 4.62
CA THR A 279 17.47 -1.75 5.74
C THR A 279 17.52 -2.90 6.74
N GLU A 280 18.64 -3.05 7.43
CA GLU A 280 18.69 -3.85 8.65
C GLU A 280 17.86 -3.21 9.77
N HIS A 281 17.37 -4.04 10.66
CA HIS A 281 16.69 -3.62 11.88
C HIS A 281 17.73 -3.16 12.91
N LEU A 282 18.10 -1.88 12.84
CA LEU A 282 19.17 -1.32 13.65
C LEU A 282 18.76 -1.16 15.12
N SER A 283 19.69 -1.47 16.05
CA SER A 283 19.52 -1.21 17.49
C SER A 283 20.13 0.13 17.93
N SER A 284 20.45 1.01 16.97
CA SER A 284 21.01 2.34 17.21
C SER A 284 20.27 3.40 16.43
N TYR A 285 20.20 4.62 16.96
CA TYR A 285 19.72 5.79 16.22
C TYR A 285 20.69 6.15 15.09
N VAL A 286 20.16 6.79 14.08
CA VAL A 286 20.93 7.39 12.99
C VAL A 286 20.86 8.92 13.10
N PRO A 287 21.82 9.68 12.52
CA PRO A 287 21.72 11.13 12.42
C PRO A 287 20.41 11.54 11.72
N SER A 288 19.75 12.58 12.23
CA SER A 288 18.47 13.06 11.68
C SER A 288 18.58 13.56 10.23
N ASN A 289 19.78 13.89 9.77
CA ASN A 289 20.10 14.27 8.38
C ASN A 289 20.66 13.12 7.52
N THR A 290 20.48 11.87 7.96
CA THR A 290 20.95 10.69 7.22
C THR A 290 20.44 10.72 5.77
N ASP A 291 21.36 10.55 4.81
CA ASP A 291 20.99 10.41 3.41
C ASP A 291 20.35 9.05 3.15
N LEU A 292 19.05 9.06 2.90
CA LEU A 292 18.28 7.83 2.66
C LEU A 292 18.56 7.20 1.29
N LYS A 293 19.27 7.88 0.39
CA LYS A 293 19.64 7.34 -0.93
C LYS A 293 20.45 6.04 -0.81
N GLN A 294 21.26 5.90 0.23
CA GLN A 294 22.06 4.70 0.49
C GLN A 294 21.22 3.44 0.78
N TYR A 295 19.96 3.61 1.18
CA TYR A 295 19.01 2.53 1.45
C TYR A 295 18.01 2.33 0.30
N ALA A 296 18.05 3.22 -0.71
CA ALA A 296 17.15 3.19 -1.84
C ALA A 296 17.68 2.29 -2.96
N LEU A 297 16.81 1.45 -3.50
CA LEU A 297 17.15 0.51 -4.57
C LEU A 297 16.00 0.40 -5.58
N SER A 298 16.21 -0.28 -6.69
CA SER A 298 15.16 -0.59 -7.64
C SER A 298 14.18 -1.63 -7.06
N ILE A 299 12.98 -1.71 -7.61
CA ILE A 299 12.02 -2.74 -7.18
C ILE A 299 12.58 -4.14 -7.48
N SER A 300 13.14 -4.37 -8.66
CA SER A 300 13.75 -5.67 -9.00
C SER A 300 14.89 -6.11 -8.06
N GLU A 301 15.62 -5.16 -7.45
CA GLU A 301 16.61 -5.48 -6.40
C GLU A 301 15.92 -5.80 -5.07
N LEU A 302 14.81 -5.10 -4.75
CA LEU A 302 14.03 -5.36 -3.54
C LEU A 302 13.39 -6.75 -3.59
N GLU A 303 12.87 -7.16 -4.75
CA GLU A 303 12.29 -8.49 -4.99
C GLU A 303 13.29 -9.61 -4.75
N LYS A 304 14.52 -9.46 -5.24
CA LYS A 304 15.60 -10.42 -4.96
C LYS A 304 15.90 -10.57 -3.47
N LYS A 305 15.74 -9.50 -2.69
CA LYS A 305 15.98 -9.50 -1.24
C LYS A 305 14.81 -10.07 -0.43
N THR A 306 13.58 -9.79 -0.85
CA THR A 306 12.36 -10.19 -0.14
C THR A 306 11.78 -11.52 -0.62
N GLY A 307 12.07 -11.91 -1.86
CA GLY A 307 11.41 -13.03 -2.54
C GLY A 307 9.95 -12.73 -2.90
N MET A 308 9.52 -11.46 -2.84
CA MET A 308 8.19 -11.00 -3.20
C MET A 308 8.26 -10.33 -4.57
N ASP A 309 7.20 -10.45 -5.35
CA ASP A 309 7.00 -9.79 -6.63
C ASP A 309 6.02 -8.62 -6.38
N PHE A 310 6.51 -7.39 -6.53
CA PHE A 310 5.75 -6.18 -6.24
C PHE A 310 5.11 -5.63 -7.52
N PHE A 311 3.96 -4.97 -7.36
CA PHE A 311 3.24 -4.30 -8.44
C PHE A 311 2.82 -5.21 -9.60
N CYS A 312 2.80 -6.52 -9.39
CA CYS A 312 2.45 -7.58 -10.34
C CYS A 312 1.09 -7.39 -11.05
N ASN A 313 0.24 -6.50 -10.56
CA ASN A 313 -1.05 -6.19 -11.16
C ASN A 313 -0.96 -5.08 -12.23
N LEU A 314 0.24 -4.53 -12.49
CA LEU A 314 0.49 -3.65 -13.64
C LEU A 314 0.63 -4.48 -14.93
N PRO A 315 0.35 -3.89 -16.10
CA PRO A 315 0.72 -4.53 -17.36
C PRO A 315 2.23 -4.81 -17.42
N ASP A 316 2.63 -6.00 -17.91
CA ASP A 316 4.03 -6.49 -17.93
C ASP A 316 5.04 -5.48 -18.51
N ASN A 317 4.64 -4.75 -19.56
CA ASN A 317 5.51 -3.75 -20.17
C ASN A 317 5.79 -2.55 -19.26
N ILE A 318 4.81 -2.14 -18.44
CA ILE A 318 4.94 -1.04 -17.46
C ILE A 318 5.71 -1.54 -16.24
N GLU A 319 5.33 -2.69 -15.71
CA GLU A 319 5.96 -3.34 -14.57
C GLU A 319 7.46 -3.53 -14.82
N ASN A 320 7.81 -4.23 -15.89
CA ASN A 320 9.20 -4.50 -16.28
C ASN A 320 10.06 -3.23 -16.50
N GLU A 321 9.45 -2.12 -16.94
CA GLU A 321 10.16 -0.87 -17.10
C GLU A 321 10.39 -0.16 -15.77
N VAL A 322 9.35 -0.06 -14.95
CA VAL A 322 9.39 0.73 -13.71
C VAL A 322 10.21 0.07 -12.61
N GLU A 323 10.22 -1.25 -12.56
CA GLU A 323 10.93 -2.02 -11.54
C GLU A 323 12.44 -2.01 -11.69
N LYS A 324 12.95 -1.90 -12.92
CA LYS A 324 14.39 -1.83 -13.20
C LYS A 324 15.02 -0.50 -12.80
N LYS A 325 14.21 0.54 -12.61
CA LYS A 325 14.67 1.91 -12.34
C LYS A 325 14.55 2.23 -10.86
N ASN A 326 15.63 2.70 -10.24
CA ASN A 326 15.55 3.36 -8.94
C ASN A 326 15.19 4.83 -9.13
N SER A 327 13.91 5.15 -8.99
CA SER A 327 13.40 6.52 -9.19
C SER A 327 13.51 7.42 -7.94
N TYR A 328 14.17 6.97 -6.87
CA TYR A 328 14.28 7.74 -5.63
C TYR A 328 14.77 9.18 -5.87
N SER A 329 15.90 9.33 -6.55
CA SER A 329 16.48 10.67 -6.78
C SER A 329 15.67 11.56 -7.73
N SER A 330 14.81 11.01 -8.56
CA SER A 330 13.94 11.80 -9.47
C SER A 330 12.62 12.23 -8.81
N LEU A 331 12.26 11.64 -7.69
CA LEU A 331 11.04 11.94 -6.93
C LEU A 331 11.28 12.96 -5.80
N TYR A 332 12.53 13.27 -5.50
CA TYR A 332 12.96 14.18 -4.44
C TYR A 332 14.00 15.18 -5.00
#